data_4a2632d1a96c763ad2b4f5641033cd21
#
_entry.id   4a2632d1a96c763ad2b4f5641033cd21
#
_cell.length_a   1.000
_cell.length_b   1.000
_cell.length_c   1.000
_cell.angle_alpha   90.00
_cell.angle_beta   90.00
_cell.angle_gamma   90.00
#
_symmetry.space_group_name_H-M   'P 1'
#
loop_
_entity.id
_entity.type
_entity.pdbx_description
1 polymer ?
#
loop_
_entity_poly.entity_id
_entity_poly.type
_entity_poly.pdbx_seq_one_letter_code
_entity_poly.pdbx_strand_id
1 'polypeptide(L)'
;MPLVKTVVLAGEIQSPRQGFSGTVRARSEIPIAFEVPGRISQRHVDAGQTVTLGQRLFTLDSRDLEQNRESAQAALNAAEAEREVARADLVRHRHLIGQNTISQQAFERVQLTERAAESRVQVAQAQLQQARIALDHTELRAKSAGVLMDVGGEPGQVVNPGQPLATLADASQLEIELYLPDGFTPPQQGEVYLGKGRRLPLQLREVAGAADTVSRSWRVRYQVAGSPAELKLGSVVRVNLALGGPQTGVYTIPIAALDERGAGPQVWRVADGKVQPVAVGVMALERETARITTDLAPGTTLVALGTHLLIPDMAVRERQR
;
A
#
# COMPACT_ATOMS: atom_id res chain seq x y z
N MET A 1 -54.55 -11.97 -33.91
CA MET A 1 -53.18 -11.56 -33.51
C MET A 1 -53.18 -10.05 -33.29
N PRO A 2 -53.07 -9.56 -32.08
CA PRO A 2 -52.98 -8.13 -31.83
C PRO A 2 -51.68 -7.54 -32.41
N LEU A 3 -51.83 -6.33 -32.93
CA LEU A 3 -50.68 -5.55 -33.46
C LEU A 3 -50.10 -4.78 -32.29
N VAL A 4 -48.80 -5.02 -31.98
CA VAL A 4 -48.12 -4.37 -30.87
C VAL A 4 -46.98 -3.52 -31.40
N LYS A 5 -46.70 -2.38 -30.72
CA LYS A 5 -45.50 -1.59 -30.97
C LYS A 5 -44.42 -2.12 -30.08
N THR A 6 -43.23 -2.35 -30.62
CA THR A 6 -42.09 -2.88 -29.87
C THR A 6 -41.04 -1.82 -29.64
N VAL A 7 -40.23 -2.00 -28.60
CA VAL A 7 -39.01 -1.24 -28.28
C VAL A 7 -37.91 -2.23 -27.92
N VAL A 8 -36.73 -1.95 -28.40
CA VAL A 8 -35.52 -2.73 -28.04
C VAL A 8 -34.96 -2.16 -26.75
N LEU A 9 -34.69 -3.03 -25.80
CA LEU A 9 -33.97 -2.66 -24.56
C LEU A 9 -32.60 -2.09 -24.93
N ALA A 10 -32.51 -0.76 -24.97
CA ALA A 10 -31.28 -0.02 -25.15
C ALA A 10 -30.82 0.51 -23.80
N GLY A 11 -29.68 0.07 -23.31
CA GLY A 11 -29.11 0.52 -22.06
C GLY A 11 -27.79 -0.19 -21.77
N GLU A 12 -26.97 0.46 -21.02
CA GLU A 12 -25.77 -0.17 -20.45
C GLU A 12 -26.19 -0.97 -19.21
N ILE A 13 -25.67 -2.19 -19.08
CA ILE A 13 -25.76 -2.95 -17.83
C ILE A 13 -24.91 -2.18 -16.82
N GLN A 14 -25.54 -1.33 -16.04
CA GLN A 14 -24.86 -0.66 -14.94
C GLN A 14 -25.02 -1.53 -13.69
N SER A 15 -23.94 -2.22 -13.31
CA SER A 15 -23.89 -2.81 -11.97
C SER A 15 -24.16 -1.72 -10.93
N PRO A 16 -25.07 -1.95 -9.96
CA PRO A 16 -25.30 -0.98 -8.90
C PRO A 16 -23.96 -0.69 -8.22
N ARG A 17 -23.66 0.58 -8.03
CA ARG A 17 -22.40 1.04 -7.42
C ARG A 17 -22.70 1.68 -6.07
N GLN A 18 -21.89 1.36 -5.09
CA GLN A 18 -21.96 1.98 -3.77
C GLN A 18 -20.75 2.88 -3.56
N GLY A 19 -21.01 4.09 -3.06
CA GLY A 19 -19.97 5.07 -2.72
C GLY A 19 -19.44 4.83 -1.31
N PHE A 20 -18.11 4.82 -1.19
CA PHE A 20 -17.39 4.75 0.07
C PHE A 20 -16.41 5.91 0.19
N SER A 21 -16.09 6.30 1.41
CA SER A 21 -15.00 7.22 1.69
C SER A 21 -13.72 6.43 1.91
N GLY A 22 -12.64 6.81 1.25
CA GLY A 22 -11.33 6.19 1.41
C GLY A 22 -10.26 7.22 1.69
N THR A 23 -9.18 6.82 2.34
CA THR A 23 -8.01 7.66 2.62
C THR A 23 -6.87 7.30 1.69
N VAL A 24 -6.26 8.31 1.07
CA VAL A 24 -5.07 8.13 0.24
C VAL A 24 -3.86 7.82 1.13
N ARG A 25 -3.22 6.69 0.91
CA ARG A 25 -2.04 6.22 1.63
C ARG A 25 -0.90 5.96 0.66
N ALA A 26 0.31 6.02 1.15
CA ALA A 26 1.43 5.43 0.45
C ALA A 26 1.39 3.91 0.60
N ARG A 27 1.90 3.19 -0.38
CA ARG A 27 2.05 1.73 -0.27
C ARG A 27 2.95 1.34 0.90
N SER A 28 4.02 2.10 1.13
CA SER A 28 4.96 1.91 2.23
C SER A 28 5.12 3.21 3.01
N GLU A 29 4.90 3.13 4.31
CA GLU A 29 5.12 4.21 5.28
C GLU A 29 6.11 3.67 6.32
N ILE A 30 7.33 4.24 6.36
CA ILE A 30 8.42 3.74 7.18
C ILE A 30 8.70 4.75 8.30
N PRO A 31 8.60 4.36 9.57
CA PRO A 31 9.05 5.20 10.67
C PRO A 31 10.56 5.37 10.62
N ILE A 32 11.03 6.60 10.75
CA ILE A 32 12.44 6.97 10.79
C ILE A 32 12.83 7.25 12.23
N ALA A 33 13.84 6.52 12.71
CA ALA A 33 14.31 6.58 14.09
C ALA A 33 15.84 6.39 14.13
N PHE A 34 16.49 6.96 15.16
CA PHE A 34 17.89 6.65 15.43
C PHE A 34 18.06 5.24 16.01
N GLU A 35 19.22 4.63 15.76
CA GLU A 35 19.62 3.33 16.28
C GLU A 35 20.49 3.46 17.56
N VAL A 36 20.93 4.70 17.86
CA VAL A 36 21.72 5.06 19.06
C VAL A 36 21.01 6.17 19.83
N PRO A 37 21.18 6.23 21.17
CA PRO A 37 20.64 7.34 21.97
C PRO A 37 21.50 8.60 21.78
N GLY A 38 20.90 9.75 21.97
CA GLY A 38 21.62 11.02 21.91
C GLY A 38 20.74 12.24 21.94
N ARG A 39 21.33 13.41 21.88
CA ARG A 39 20.64 14.69 21.76
C ARG A 39 20.65 15.14 20.31
N ILE A 40 19.51 15.49 19.73
CA ILE A 40 19.42 16.06 18.39
C ILE A 40 20.19 17.40 18.40
N SER A 41 21.22 17.50 17.57
CA SER A 41 21.96 18.74 17.35
C SER A 41 21.36 19.57 16.21
N GLN A 42 20.90 18.92 15.14
CA GLN A 42 20.33 19.60 13.98
C GLN A 42 19.20 18.79 13.35
N ARG A 43 18.19 19.52 12.83
CA ARG A 43 17.13 19.03 11.96
C ARG A 43 17.32 19.66 10.58
N HIS A 44 17.36 18.84 9.53
CA HIS A 44 17.66 19.29 8.15
C HIS A 44 16.44 19.27 7.25
N VAL A 45 15.29 18.84 7.76
CA VAL A 45 14.07 18.60 6.96
C VAL A 45 12.82 19.03 7.69
N ASP A 46 11.78 19.31 6.92
CA ASP A 46 10.45 19.66 7.41
C ASP A 46 9.38 18.67 6.92
N ALA A 47 8.23 18.65 7.59
CA ALA A 47 7.09 17.85 7.17
C ALA A 47 6.59 18.29 5.78
N GLY A 48 6.19 17.32 4.95
CA GLY A 48 5.77 17.54 3.57
C GLY A 48 6.91 17.65 2.57
N GLN A 49 8.18 17.67 3.01
CA GLN A 49 9.34 17.75 2.12
C GLN A 49 9.59 16.43 1.40
N THR A 50 9.91 16.51 0.10
CA THR A 50 10.42 15.37 -0.67
C THR A 50 11.91 15.21 -0.39
N VAL A 51 12.33 13.96 -0.11
CA VAL A 51 13.71 13.60 0.17
C VAL A 51 14.20 12.54 -0.80
N THR A 52 15.53 12.53 -1.01
CA THR A 52 16.21 11.53 -1.85
C THR A 52 16.93 10.49 -0.99
N LEU A 53 17.24 9.34 -1.58
CA LEU A 53 18.06 8.31 -0.92
C LEU A 53 19.36 8.89 -0.39
N GLY A 54 19.70 8.60 0.88
CA GLY A 54 20.92 9.06 1.55
C GLY A 54 20.88 10.51 2.04
N GLN A 55 19.81 11.27 1.75
CA GLN A 55 19.66 12.63 2.26
C GLN A 55 19.66 12.65 3.78
N ARG A 56 20.45 13.56 4.38
CA ARG A 56 20.51 13.74 5.83
C ARG A 56 19.22 14.37 6.34
N LEU A 57 18.62 13.77 7.36
CA LEU A 57 17.35 14.19 7.96
C LEU A 57 17.58 14.85 9.33
N PHE A 58 18.32 14.18 10.20
CA PHE A 58 18.68 14.65 11.52
C PHE A 58 20.14 14.30 11.85
N THR A 59 20.70 15.02 12.80
CA THR A 59 22.04 14.76 13.34
C THR A 59 21.98 14.80 14.85
N LEU A 60 22.63 13.84 15.51
CA LEU A 60 22.86 13.86 16.96
C LEU A 60 24.16 14.61 17.29
N ASP A 61 24.31 14.99 18.55
CA ASP A 61 25.60 15.42 19.10
C ASP A 61 26.55 14.20 19.15
N SER A 62 27.60 14.23 18.36
CA SER A 62 28.51 13.11 18.14
C SER A 62 29.76 13.13 19.01
N ARG A 63 29.98 14.19 19.85
CA ARG A 63 31.24 14.44 20.56
C ARG A 63 31.70 13.25 21.40
N ASP A 64 30.80 12.63 22.17
CA ASP A 64 31.15 11.49 23.02
C ASP A 64 31.49 10.25 22.17
N LEU A 65 30.79 10.03 21.07
CA LEU A 65 31.03 8.90 20.16
C LEU A 65 32.30 9.10 19.33
N GLU A 66 32.66 10.34 18.99
CA GLU A 66 33.93 10.68 18.38
C GLU A 66 35.12 10.36 19.32
N GLN A 67 35.01 10.74 20.59
CA GLN A 67 36.03 10.40 21.61
C GLN A 67 36.15 8.88 21.81
N ASN A 68 35.04 8.15 21.81
CA ASN A 68 35.03 6.70 21.90
C ASN A 68 35.73 6.05 20.68
N ARG A 69 35.47 6.54 19.47
CA ARG A 69 36.16 6.09 18.26
C ARG A 69 37.66 6.37 18.33
N GLU A 70 38.05 7.57 18.79
CA GLU A 70 39.47 7.92 18.94
C GLU A 70 40.17 7.03 19.96
N SER A 71 39.53 6.75 21.09
CA SER A 71 40.05 5.84 22.12
C SER A 71 40.21 4.41 21.57
N ALA A 72 39.22 3.90 20.82
CA ALA A 72 39.32 2.60 20.19
C ALA A 72 40.38 2.53 19.11
N GLN A 73 40.63 3.62 18.36
CA GLN A 73 41.70 3.70 17.40
C GLN A 73 43.09 3.67 18.09
N ALA A 74 43.23 4.37 19.22
CA ALA A 74 44.47 4.34 20.00
C ALA A 74 44.76 2.94 20.56
N ALA A 75 43.70 2.24 21.04
CA ALA A 75 43.81 0.86 21.51
C ALA A 75 44.26 -0.10 20.40
N LEU A 76 43.74 0.06 19.18
CA LEU A 76 44.17 -0.72 18.02
C LEU A 76 45.66 -0.47 17.70
N ASN A 77 46.08 0.78 17.67
CA ASN A 77 47.48 1.14 17.38
C ASN A 77 48.44 0.52 18.43
N ALA A 78 48.04 0.50 19.71
CA ALA A 78 48.81 -0.14 20.76
C ALA A 78 48.92 -1.66 20.58
N ALA A 79 47.79 -2.32 20.27
CA ALA A 79 47.75 -3.78 20.02
C ALA A 79 48.57 -4.16 18.78
N GLU A 80 48.56 -3.33 17.73
CA GLU A 80 49.36 -3.56 16.53
C GLU A 80 50.89 -3.43 16.83
N ALA A 81 51.29 -2.47 17.67
CA ALA A 81 52.67 -2.34 18.11
C ALA A 81 53.14 -3.55 18.94
N GLU A 82 52.27 -4.04 19.89
CA GLU A 82 52.55 -5.28 20.65
C GLU A 82 52.75 -6.48 19.73
N ARG A 83 51.86 -6.64 18.72
CA ARG A 83 51.96 -7.72 17.75
C ARG A 83 53.28 -7.63 16.93
N GLU A 84 53.67 -6.44 16.51
CA GLU A 84 54.90 -6.24 15.77
C GLU A 84 56.11 -6.70 16.56
N VAL A 85 56.20 -6.32 17.86
CA VAL A 85 57.26 -6.79 18.77
C VAL A 85 57.24 -8.31 18.93
N ALA A 86 56.07 -8.89 19.22
CA ALA A 86 55.91 -10.34 19.40
C ALA A 86 56.28 -11.12 18.13
N ARG A 87 55.92 -10.61 16.96
CA ARG A 87 56.30 -11.19 15.65
C ARG A 87 57.79 -11.14 15.39
N ALA A 88 58.44 -10.00 15.68
CA ALA A 88 59.88 -9.86 15.56
C ALA A 88 60.63 -10.84 16.48
N ASP A 89 60.11 -11.03 17.72
CA ASP A 89 60.66 -12.00 18.67
C ASP A 89 60.45 -13.44 18.16
N LEU A 90 59.32 -13.79 17.62
CA LEU A 90 59.02 -15.12 17.03
C LEU A 90 60.01 -15.42 15.88
N VAL A 91 60.25 -14.45 14.97
CA VAL A 91 61.19 -14.60 13.85
C VAL A 91 62.58 -14.87 14.38
N ARG A 92 63.02 -14.11 15.39
CA ARG A 92 64.34 -14.28 16.04
C ARG A 92 64.48 -15.66 16.69
N HIS A 93 63.48 -16.11 17.45
CA HIS A 93 63.51 -17.42 18.12
C HIS A 93 63.40 -18.57 17.13
N ARG A 94 62.71 -18.40 16.00
CA ARG A 94 62.67 -19.41 14.92
C ARG A 94 64.07 -19.66 14.33
N HIS A 95 64.89 -18.64 14.20
CA HIS A 95 66.28 -18.79 13.77
C HIS A 95 67.13 -19.51 14.82
N LEU A 96 66.97 -19.18 16.12
CA LEU A 96 67.73 -19.76 17.22
C LEU A 96 67.39 -21.23 17.46
N ILE A 97 66.15 -21.66 17.30
CA ILE A 97 65.75 -23.08 17.46
C ILE A 97 66.33 -23.94 16.31
N GLY A 98 66.39 -23.37 15.09
CA GLY A 98 67.05 -24.01 13.97
C GLY A 98 68.57 -24.28 14.18
N GLN A 99 69.20 -23.52 15.10
CA GLN A 99 70.58 -23.68 15.52
C GLN A 99 70.74 -24.49 16.82
N ASN A 100 69.67 -25.10 17.37
CA ASN A 100 69.64 -25.81 18.63
C ASN A 100 70.12 -24.99 19.86
N THR A 101 69.98 -23.68 19.83
CA THR A 101 70.45 -22.77 20.90
C THR A 101 69.39 -22.44 21.94
N ILE A 102 68.13 -22.82 21.70
CA ILE A 102 67.03 -22.67 22.64
C ILE A 102 66.21 -23.98 22.75
N SER A 103 65.47 -24.13 23.89
CA SER A 103 64.62 -25.29 24.07
C SER A 103 63.29 -25.17 23.25
N GLN A 104 62.69 -26.29 22.89
CA GLN A 104 61.37 -26.34 22.26
C GLN A 104 60.32 -25.57 23.06
N GLN A 105 60.33 -25.74 24.40
CA GLN A 105 59.38 -25.07 25.31
C GLN A 105 59.52 -23.51 25.23
N ALA A 106 60.78 -22.99 25.12
CA ALA A 106 61.01 -21.56 24.97
C ALA A 106 60.43 -21.04 23.64
N PHE A 107 60.62 -21.77 22.56
CA PHE A 107 60.05 -21.41 21.26
C PHE A 107 58.50 -21.43 21.28
N GLU A 108 57.90 -22.46 21.84
CA GLU A 108 56.42 -22.58 21.97
C GLU A 108 55.82 -21.43 22.79
N ARG A 109 56.52 -20.99 23.86
CA ARG A 109 56.08 -19.82 24.65
C ARG A 109 56.05 -18.53 23.79
N VAL A 110 57.05 -18.28 22.98
CA VAL A 110 57.07 -17.09 22.11
C VAL A 110 55.99 -17.18 21.02
N GLN A 111 55.79 -18.41 20.47
CA GLN A 111 54.72 -18.61 19.52
C GLN A 111 53.33 -18.35 20.13
N LEU A 112 53.07 -18.77 21.38
CA LEU A 112 51.83 -18.44 22.07
C LEU A 112 51.67 -16.94 22.36
N THR A 113 52.77 -16.25 22.70
CA THR A 113 52.78 -14.80 22.89
C THR A 113 52.38 -14.07 21.61
N GLU A 114 52.93 -14.45 20.47
CA GLU A 114 52.59 -13.86 19.17
C GLU A 114 51.12 -14.10 18.82
N ARG A 115 50.61 -15.33 19.00
CA ARG A 115 49.17 -15.64 18.76
C ARG A 115 48.26 -14.84 19.68
N ALA A 116 48.67 -14.62 20.94
CA ALA A 116 47.93 -13.80 21.89
C ALA A 116 47.89 -12.32 21.46
N ALA A 117 49.02 -11.80 20.96
CA ALA A 117 49.10 -10.43 20.43
C ALA A 117 48.24 -10.28 19.16
N GLU A 118 48.25 -11.26 18.24
CA GLU A 118 47.37 -11.27 17.08
C GLU A 118 45.88 -11.24 17.46
N SER A 119 45.50 -12.05 18.47
CA SER A 119 44.12 -12.05 18.97
C SER A 119 43.72 -10.70 19.57
N ARG A 120 44.63 -10.00 20.26
CA ARG A 120 44.38 -8.64 20.79
C ARG A 120 44.11 -7.63 19.67
N VAL A 121 44.85 -7.71 18.57
CA VAL A 121 44.60 -6.86 17.40
C VAL A 121 43.19 -7.08 16.86
N GLN A 122 42.76 -8.36 16.70
CA GLN A 122 41.41 -8.66 16.22
C GLN A 122 40.33 -8.09 17.12
N VAL A 123 40.51 -8.19 18.46
CA VAL A 123 39.57 -7.60 19.42
C VAL A 123 39.52 -6.07 19.30
N ALA A 124 40.67 -5.42 19.24
CA ALA A 124 40.74 -3.97 19.11
C ALA A 124 40.17 -3.47 17.76
N GLN A 125 40.36 -4.21 16.69
CA GLN A 125 39.75 -3.91 15.38
C GLN A 125 38.22 -4.00 15.46
N ALA A 126 37.69 -5.04 16.11
CA ALA A 126 36.25 -5.18 16.31
C ALA A 126 35.66 -4.02 17.14
N GLN A 127 36.36 -3.60 18.21
CA GLN A 127 35.94 -2.47 19.04
C GLN A 127 35.96 -1.14 18.25
N LEU A 128 36.97 -0.90 17.44
CA LEU A 128 37.03 0.27 16.57
C LEU A 128 35.87 0.26 15.54
N GLN A 129 35.61 -0.90 14.95
CA GLN A 129 34.50 -1.02 14.00
C GLN A 129 33.15 -0.73 14.67
N GLN A 130 32.94 -1.23 15.88
CA GLN A 130 31.72 -0.94 16.65
C GLN A 130 31.59 0.57 16.94
N ALA A 131 32.67 1.23 17.35
CA ALA A 131 32.69 2.67 17.59
C ALA A 131 32.39 3.49 16.32
N ARG A 132 32.91 3.05 15.16
CA ARG A 132 32.63 3.68 13.86
C ARG A 132 31.16 3.55 13.48
N ILE A 133 30.57 2.37 13.65
CA ILE A 133 29.14 2.13 13.38
C ILE A 133 28.27 3.01 14.28
N ALA A 134 28.58 3.09 15.57
CA ALA A 134 27.86 3.94 16.49
C ALA A 134 27.93 5.43 16.11
N LEU A 135 29.08 5.89 15.64
CA LEU A 135 29.25 7.25 15.13
C LEU A 135 28.47 7.48 13.84
N ASP A 136 28.48 6.55 12.90
CA ASP A 136 27.70 6.65 11.65
C ASP A 136 26.20 6.76 11.93
N HIS A 137 25.72 6.04 12.95
CA HIS A 137 24.32 6.09 13.39
C HIS A 137 23.91 7.43 14.04
N THR A 138 24.84 8.38 14.24
CA THR A 138 24.49 9.75 14.66
C THR A 138 23.91 10.60 13.53
N GLU A 139 24.10 10.20 12.29
CA GLU A 139 23.48 10.82 11.14
C GLU A 139 22.29 9.99 10.65
N LEU A 140 21.09 10.48 10.87
CA LEU A 140 19.88 9.83 10.38
C LEU A 140 19.64 10.24 8.94
N ARG A 141 19.72 9.27 8.04
CA ARG A 141 19.56 9.47 6.59
C ARG A 141 18.36 8.74 6.04
N ALA A 142 17.75 9.29 4.97
CA ALA A 142 16.67 8.65 4.25
C ALA A 142 17.14 7.34 3.61
N LYS A 143 16.47 6.22 3.94
CA LYS A 143 16.76 4.88 3.39
C LYS A 143 16.14 4.65 2.00
N SER A 144 15.29 5.57 1.53
CA SER A 144 14.70 5.61 0.18
C SER A 144 14.31 7.04 -0.20
N ALA A 145 14.00 7.26 -1.47
CA ALA A 145 13.34 8.49 -1.87
C ALA A 145 11.85 8.46 -1.44
N GLY A 146 11.28 9.62 -1.10
CA GLY A 146 9.87 9.71 -0.68
C GLY A 146 9.50 11.07 -0.14
N VAL A 147 8.35 11.14 0.51
CA VAL A 147 7.83 12.35 1.17
C VAL A 147 7.78 12.12 2.68
N LEU A 148 8.27 13.07 3.45
CA LEU A 148 8.13 13.05 4.91
C LEU A 148 6.72 13.48 5.29
N MET A 149 5.92 12.57 5.83
CA MET A 149 4.53 12.85 6.22
C MET A 149 4.45 13.65 7.51
N ASP A 150 5.29 13.28 8.46
CA ASP A 150 5.37 13.86 9.79
C ASP A 150 6.82 13.98 10.22
N VAL A 151 7.15 15.03 10.98
CA VAL A 151 8.49 15.30 11.51
C VAL A 151 8.34 15.85 12.92
N GLY A 152 8.66 15.01 13.92
CA GLY A 152 8.45 15.30 15.35
C GLY A 152 9.72 15.56 16.15
N GLY A 153 10.92 15.44 15.53
CA GLY A 153 12.20 15.66 16.23
C GLY A 153 12.63 17.13 16.21
N GLU A 154 12.99 17.67 17.38
CA GLU A 154 13.46 19.07 17.51
C GLU A 154 14.89 19.14 18.03
N PRO A 155 15.71 20.13 17.57
CA PRO A 155 17.04 20.36 18.12
C PRO A 155 17.02 20.57 19.62
N GLY A 156 17.93 19.92 20.34
CA GLY A 156 17.99 19.92 21.81
C GLY A 156 17.21 18.77 22.47
N GLN A 157 16.34 18.09 21.77
CA GLN A 157 15.61 16.93 22.29
C GLN A 157 16.56 15.74 22.47
N VAL A 158 16.36 15.00 23.57
CA VAL A 158 17.05 13.72 23.80
C VAL A 158 16.15 12.60 23.28
N VAL A 159 16.72 11.68 22.52
CA VAL A 159 16.02 10.58 21.88
C VAL A 159 16.61 9.23 22.25
N ASN A 160 15.76 8.21 22.26
CA ASN A 160 16.14 6.83 22.48
C ASN A 160 16.14 6.04 21.16
N PRO A 161 16.89 4.92 21.08
CA PRO A 161 16.84 4.02 19.93
C PRO A 161 15.43 3.55 19.64
N GLY A 162 15.05 3.57 18.35
CA GLY A 162 13.72 3.16 17.88
C GLY A 162 12.59 4.17 18.12
N GLN A 163 12.85 5.32 18.73
CA GLN A 163 11.84 6.38 18.88
C GLN A 163 11.57 7.04 17.52
N PRO A 164 10.33 6.96 16.99
CA PRO A 164 10.00 7.56 15.69
C PRO A 164 10.14 9.09 15.74
N LEU A 165 10.87 9.65 14.78
CA LEU A 165 11.07 11.10 14.61
C LEU A 165 10.41 11.64 13.34
N ALA A 166 10.20 10.78 12.36
CA ALA A 166 9.54 11.13 11.11
C ALA A 166 8.92 9.88 10.51
N THR A 167 7.99 10.06 9.58
CA THR A 167 7.44 8.98 8.75
C THR A 167 7.75 9.27 7.29
N LEU A 168 8.49 8.37 6.65
CA LEU A 168 8.81 8.45 5.22
C LEU A 168 7.81 7.61 4.42
N ALA A 169 7.12 8.24 3.49
CA ALA A 169 6.14 7.63 2.60
C ALA A 169 6.68 7.54 1.17
N ASP A 170 6.56 6.36 0.56
CA ASP A 170 6.84 6.18 -0.87
C ASP A 170 5.66 6.72 -1.70
N ALA A 171 5.80 7.95 -2.20
CA ALA A 171 4.77 8.59 -3.01
C ALA A 171 4.69 8.07 -4.47
N SER A 172 5.56 7.15 -4.88
CA SER A 172 5.54 6.58 -6.24
C SER A 172 4.36 5.62 -6.46
N GLN A 173 3.86 5.01 -5.38
CA GLN A 173 2.74 4.08 -5.41
C GLN A 173 1.70 4.50 -4.38
N LEU A 174 0.60 5.08 -4.88
CA LEU A 174 -0.53 5.47 -4.04
C LEU A 174 -1.58 4.37 -3.97
N GLU A 175 -2.14 4.21 -2.78
CA GLU A 175 -3.23 3.29 -2.49
C GLU A 175 -4.38 4.06 -1.84
N ILE A 176 -5.57 3.52 -1.96
CA ILE A 176 -6.73 4.02 -1.24
C ILE A 176 -7.14 2.97 -0.22
N GLU A 177 -7.07 3.34 1.03
CA GLU A 177 -7.50 2.53 2.16
C GLU A 177 -8.97 2.80 2.44
N LEU A 178 -9.76 1.75 2.47
CA LEU A 178 -11.19 1.75 2.72
C LEU A 178 -11.51 0.85 3.91
N TYR A 179 -12.58 1.17 4.60
CA TYR A 179 -13.17 0.33 5.64
C TYR A 179 -14.56 -0.09 5.18
N LEU A 180 -14.71 -1.37 4.85
CA LEU A 180 -15.96 -1.93 4.31
C LEU A 180 -16.70 -2.70 5.42
N PRO A 181 -18.03 -2.58 5.49
CA PRO A 181 -18.83 -3.29 6.49
C PRO A 181 -18.77 -4.81 6.27
N ASP A 182 -19.04 -5.55 7.34
CA ASP A 182 -19.19 -7.00 7.25
C ASP A 182 -20.29 -7.39 6.26
N GLY A 183 -20.06 -8.49 5.53
CA GLY A 183 -20.96 -8.95 4.46
C GLY A 183 -20.75 -8.27 3.10
N PHE A 184 -19.91 -7.24 3.00
CA PHE A 184 -19.56 -6.65 1.71
C PHE A 184 -18.33 -7.35 1.10
N THR A 185 -18.51 -8.00 -0.05
CA THR A 185 -17.40 -8.62 -0.79
C THR A 185 -16.69 -7.56 -1.66
N PRO A 186 -15.42 -7.22 -1.37
CA PRO A 186 -14.68 -6.22 -2.14
C PRO A 186 -14.52 -6.66 -3.60
N PRO A 187 -14.98 -5.89 -4.60
CA PRO A 187 -14.78 -6.22 -6.01
C PRO A 187 -13.31 -6.02 -6.40
N GLN A 188 -12.86 -6.76 -7.43
CA GLN A 188 -11.49 -6.66 -7.94
C GLN A 188 -11.17 -5.27 -8.50
N GLN A 189 -12.19 -4.54 -8.95
CA GLN A 189 -12.05 -3.23 -9.56
C GLN A 189 -12.98 -2.21 -8.90
N GLY A 190 -12.52 -0.97 -8.86
CA GLY A 190 -13.27 0.19 -8.39
C GLY A 190 -12.89 1.44 -9.16
N GLU A 191 -13.50 2.56 -8.79
CA GLU A 191 -13.18 3.87 -9.34
C GLU A 191 -13.05 4.89 -8.22
N VAL A 192 -12.00 5.73 -8.26
CA VAL A 192 -11.89 6.89 -7.39
C VAL A 192 -12.28 8.15 -8.15
N TYR A 193 -13.02 9.01 -7.48
CA TYR A 193 -13.42 10.33 -8.01
C TYR A 193 -12.40 11.37 -7.63
N LEU A 194 -11.85 12.03 -8.65
CA LEU A 194 -11.04 13.22 -8.51
C LEU A 194 -11.91 14.46 -8.74
N GLY A 195 -11.44 15.61 -8.33
CA GLY A 195 -12.11 16.86 -8.64
C GLY A 195 -12.41 17.03 -10.15
N LYS A 196 -13.41 17.82 -10.50
CA LYS A 196 -13.84 18.09 -11.89
C LYS A 196 -14.39 16.86 -12.67
N GLY A 197 -14.89 15.85 -11.99
CA GLY A 197 -15.54 14.69 -12.60
C GLY A 197 -14.60 13.66 -13.21
N ARG A 198 -13.29 13.78 -13.05
CA ARG A 198 -12.31 12.75 -13.45
C ARG A 198 -12.44 11.53 -12.56
N ARG A 199 -12.28 10.36 -13.17
CA ARG A 199 -12.28 9.07 -12.48
C ARG A 199 -10.99 8.34 -12.83
N LEU A 200 -10.43 7.64 -11.84
CA LEU A 200 -9.30 6.73 -12.05
C LEU A 200 -9.71 5.32 -11.65
N PRO A 201 -9.26 4.32 -12.41
CA PRO A 201 -9.49 2.93 -12.06
C PRO A 201 -8.68 2.55 -10.83
N LEU A 202 -9.29 1.73 -9.99
CA LEU A 202 -8.71 1.12 -8.82
C LEU A 202 -8.66 -0.39 -9.00
N GLN A 203 -7.59 -1.01 -8.54
CA GLN A 203 -7.45 -2.45 -8.50
C GLN A 203 -7.27 -2.92 -7.05
N LEU A 204 -8.05 -3.92 -6.66
CA LEU A 204 -7.94 -4.54 -5.34
C LEU A 204 -6.55 -5.16 -5.16
N ARG A 205 -5.85 -4.77 -4.09
CA ARG A 205 -4.54 -5.33 -3.75
C ARG A 205 -4.59 -6.19 -2.49
N GLU A 206 -5.28 -5.72 -1.47
CA GLU A 206 -5.24 -6.35 -0.16
C GLU A 206 -6.59 -6.22 0.55
N VAL A 207 -6.98 -7.30 1.20
CA VAL A 207 -8.07 -7.32 2.19
C VAL A 207 -7.46 -7.80 3.50
N ALA A 208 -7.71 -7.09 4.59
CA ALA A 208 -7.20 -7.48 5.90
C ALA A 208 -7.69 -8.89 6.27
N GLY A 209 -6.84 -9.66 6.92
CA GLY A 209 -7.18 -11.03 7.36
C GLY A 209 -8.15 -11.09 8.54
N ALA A 210 -8.44 -9.94 9.19
CA ALA A 210 -9.40 -9.82 10.29
C ALA A 210 -10.09 -8.46 10.23
N ALA A 211 -11.34 -8.42 10.68
CA ALA A 211 -12.07 -7.18 10.86
C ALA A 211 -11.51 -6.39 12.06
N ASP A 212 -11.57 -5.08 11.97
CA ASP A 212 -11.31 -4.20 13.12
C ASP A 212 -12.36 -4.45 14.21
N THR A 213 -11.90 -4.67 15.43
CA THR A 213 -12.78 -5.10 16.54
C THR A 213 -13.71 -4.00 17.03
N VAL A 214 -13.38 -2.73 16.82
CA VAL A 214 -14.15 -1.57 17.25
C VAL A 214 -15.19 -1.18 16.20
N SER A 215 -14.75 -0.98 14.97
CA SER A 215 -15.62 -0.55 13.87
C SER A 215 -16.37 -1.69 13.19
N ARG A 216 -15.98 -2.95 13.45
CA ARG A 216 -16.51 -4.16 12.79
C ARG A 216 -16.46 -4.04 11.26
N SER A 217 -15.41 -3.43 10.76
CA SER A 217 -15.20 -3.23 9.33
C SER A 217 -13.90 -3.86 8.87
N TRP A 218 -13.86 -4.24 7.61
CA TRP A 218 -12.70 -4.83 6.96
C TRP A 218 -11.88 -3.74 6.29
N ARG A 219 -10.60 -3.65 6.66
CA ARG A 219 -9.68 -2.76 5.96
C ARG A 219 -9.34 -3.35 4.59
N VAL A 220 -9.55 -2.57 3.55
CA VAL A 220 -9.29 -2.94 2.16
C VAL A 220 -8.42 -1.88 1.50
N ARG A 221 -7.45 -2.30 0.71
CA ARG A 221 -6.55 -1.40 -0.01
C ARG A 221 -6.64 -1.64 -1.51
N TYR A 222 -6.89 -0.56 -2.21
CA TYR A 222 -6.93 -0.51 -3.66
C TYR A 222 -5.74 0.28 -4.17
N GLN A 223 -5.03 -0.28 -5.14
CA GLN A 223 -3.97 0.42 -5.85
C GLN A 223 -4.57 1.39 -6.87
N VAL A 224 -4.04 2.60 -6.93
CA VAL A 224 -4.38 3.60 -7.95
C VAL A 224 -3.48 3.41 -9.16
N ALA A 225 -4.03 3.48 -10.37
CA ALA A 225 -3.23 3.47 -11.58
C ALA A 225 -2.47 4.80 -11.73
N GLY A 226 -1.14 4.73 -11.67
CA GLY A 226 -0.27 5.91 -11.71
C GLY A 226 -0.18 6.65 -10.37
N SER A 227 0.45 7.84 -10.38
CA SER A 227 0.58 8.71 -9.21
C SER A 227 0.10 10.12 -9.58
N PRO A 228 -1.22 10.32 -9.68
CA PRO A 228 -1.77 11.62 -10.09
C PRO A 228 -1.53 12.68 -9.02
N ALA A 229 -1.06 13.86 -9.44
CA ALA A 229 -0.74 14.98 -8.54
C ALA A 229 -1.94 15.50 -7.72
N GLU A 230 -3.15 15.16 -8.14
CA GLU A 230 -4.38 15.53 -7.43
C GLU A 230 -4.62 14.69 -6.16
N LEU A 231 -4.02 13.50 -6.06
CA LEU A 231 -4.12 12.64 -4.87
C LEU A 231 -2.99 12.98 -3.89
N LYS A 232 -3.34 13.68 -2.85
CA LYS A 232 -2.41 14.00 -1.75
C LYS A 232 -2.50 12.94 -0.66
N LEU A 233 -1.37 12.49 -0.15
CA LEU A 233 -1.31 11.58 1.00
C LEU A 233 -2.13 12.13 2.16
N GLY A 234 -2.89 11.24 2.83
CA GLY A 234 -3.78 11.61 3.92
C GLY A 234 -5.11 12.22 3.51
N SER A 235 -5.31 12.58 2.23
CA SER A 235 -6.60 13.15 1.79
C SER A 235 -7.71 12.09 1.73
N VAL A 236 -8.95 12.53 1.98
CA VAL A 236 -10.14 11.69 1.85
C VAL A 236 -10.71 11.83 0.45
N VAL A 237 -11.01 10.72 -0.18
CA VAL A 237 -11.54 10.61 -1.53
C VAL A 237 -12.79 9.76 -1.58
N ARG A 238 -13.66 10.00 -2.56
CA ARG A 238 -14.84 9.15 -2.81
C ARG A 238 -14.45 8.03 -3.76
N VAL A 239 -14.78 6.81 -3.38
CA VAL A 239 -14.58 5.59 -4.17
C VAL A 239 -15.93 4.96 -4.48
N ASN A 240 -16.14 4.54 -5.70
CA ASN A 240 -17.31 3.76 -6.10
C ASN A 240 -16.88 2.32 -6.39
N LEU A 241 -17.49 1.39 -5.66
CA LEU A 241 -17.33 -0.03 -5.84
C LEU A 241 -18.60 -0.64 -6.42
N ALA A 242 -18.45 -1.58 -7.36
CA ALA A 242 -19.58 -2.33 -7.88
C ALA A 242 -20.11 -3.26 -6.78
N LEU A 243 -21.41 -3.28 -6.58
CA LEU A 243 -22.05 -4.29 -5.71
C LEU A 243 -21.97 -5.64 -6.43
N GLY A 244 -21.41 -6.65 -5.76
CA GLY A 244 -21.48 -8.03 -6.24
C GLY A 244 -22.96 -8.49 -6.19
N GLY A 245 -23.46 -8.92 -7.33
CA GLY A 245 -24.83 -9.44 -7.46
C GLY A 245 -25.12 -9.79 -8.92
N PRO A 246 -26.23 -10.45 -9.21
CA PRO A 246 -26.65 -10.64 -10.59
C PRO A 246 -26.64 -9.28 -11.30
N GLN A 247 -26.13 -9.24 -12.52
CA GLN A 247 -26.06 -8.00 -13.32
C GLN A 247 -27.48 -7.60 -13.73
N THR A 248 -28.19 -6.95 -12.80
CA THR A 248 -29.52 -6.40 -13.08
C THR A 248 -29.33 -5.15 -13.92
N GLY A 249 -29.62 -5.22 -15.18
CA GLY A 249 -29.54 -4.07 -16.08
C GLY A 249 -30.52 -2.98 -15.64
N VAL A 250 -30.08 -1.72 -15.58
CA VAL A 250 -30.97 -0.57 -15.44
C VAL A 250 -31.29 -0.06 -16.83
N TYR A 251 -32.58 -0.05 -17.15
CA TYR A 251 -33.05 0.35 -18.48
C TYR A 251 -34.10 1.45 -18.38
N THR A 252 -34.12 2.31 -19.36
CA THR A 252 -35.20 3.28 -19.54
C THR A 252 -36.12 2.78 -20.63
N ILE A 253 -37.39 2.60 -20.28
CA ILE A 253 -38.45 2.14 -21.20
C ILE A 253 -39.56 3.18 -21.27
N PRO A 254 -40.38 3.21 -22.32
CA PRO A 254 -41.64 3.97 -22.32
C PRO A 254 -42.53 3.52 -21.18
N ILE A 255 -43.17 4.44 -20.47
CA ILE A 255 -44.05 4.11 -19.33
C ILE A 255 -45.20 3.17 -19.76
N ALA A 256 -45.66 3.27 -21.00
CA ALA A 256 -46.70 2.40 -21.57
C ALA A 256 -46.25 0.94 -21.77
N ALA A 257 -44.97 0.65 -21.68
CA ALA A 257 -44.43 -0.72 -21.72
C ALA A 257 -44.51 -1.41 -20.36
N LEU A 258 -44.66 -0.64 -19.27
CA LEU A 258 -44.82 -1.16 -17.92
C LEU A 258 -46.26 -1.63 -17.73
N ASP A 259 -46.41 -2.86 -17.27
CA ASP A 259 -47.72 -3.44 -16.90
C ASP A 259 -47.73 -3.74 -15.40
N GLU A 260 -48.61 -3.13 -14.66
CA GLU A 260 -48.76 -3.29 -13.20
C GLU A 260 -49.93 -4.22 -12.81
N ARG A 261 -50.53 -4.88 -13.77
CA ARG A 261 -51.62 -5.84 -13.50
C ARG A 261 -51.05 -7.19 -13.07
N GLY A 262 -51.59 -7.77 -12.03
CA GLY A 262 -51.20 -9.09 -11.56
C GLY A 262 -50.30 -9.05 -10.31
N ALA A 263 -49.22 -9.82 -10.29
CA ALA A 263 -48.38 -10.04 -9.11
C ALA A 263 -47.34 -8.94 -8.86
N GLY A 264 -47.37 -7.84 -9.62
CA GLY A 264 -46.45 -6.71 -9.51
C GLY A 264 -46.01 -6.15 -10.86
N PRO A 265 -45.09 -5.16 -10.88
CA PRO A 265 -44.61 -4.55 -12.09
C PRO A 265 -43.90 -5.56 -13.02
N GLN A 266 -44.33 -5.60 -14.29
CA GLN A 266 -43.80 -6.50 -15.30
C GLN A 266 -43.71 -5.82 -16.68
N VAL A 267 -42.89 -6.38 -17.53
CA VAL A 267 -42.79 -6.02 -18.96
C VAL A 267 -43.06 -7.26 -19.80
N TRP A 268 -43.45 -7.05 -21.06
CA TRP A 268 -43.73 -8.15 -21.98
C TRP A 268 -42.60 -8.32 -22.97
N ARG A 269 -41.82 -9.41 -22.83
CA ARG A 269 -40.76 -9.78 -23.76
C ARG A 269 -41.38 -10.46 -24.98
N VAL A 270 -40.93 -10.07 -26.17
CA VAL A 270 -41.29 -10.77 -27.42
C VAL A 270 -40.20 -11.77 -27.74
N ALA A 271 -40.56 -13.05 -27.88
CA ALA A 271 -39.66 -14.12 -28.30
C ALA A 271 -40.43 -15.07 -29.22
N ASP A 272 -39.90 -15.39 -30.38
CA ASP A 272 -40.46 -16.28 -31.38
C ASP A 272 -41.93 -15.92 -31.78
N GLY A 273 -42.24 -14.62 -31.86
CA GLY A 273 -43.56 -14.11 -32.22
C GLY A 273 -44.63 -14.25 -31.10
N LYS A 274 -44.22 -14.62 -29.88
CA LYS A 274 -45.07 -14.72 -28.69
C LYS A 274 -44.59 -13.77 -27.61
N VAL A 275 -45.49 -13.41 -26.71
CA VAL A 275 -45.19 -12.53 -25.58
C VAL A 275 -45.15 -13.29 -24.27
N GLN A 276 -44.16 -12.98 -23.44
CA GLN A 276 -43.95 -13.56 -22.12
C GLN A 276 -43.79 -12.44 -21.09
N PRO A 277 -44.52 -12.49 -19.95
CA PRO A 277 -44.36 -11.51 -18.89
C PRO A 277 -43.05 -11.76 -18.15
N VAL A 278 -42.31 -10.68 -17.85
CA VAL A 278 -41.08 -10.71 -17.06
C VAL A 278 -41.22 -9.67 -15.96
N ALA A 279 -41.09 -10.11 -14.70
CA ALA A 279 -41.11 -9.23 -13.55
C ALA A 279 -39.94 -8.25 -13.59
N VAL A 280 -40.18 -7.00 -13.21
CA VAL A 280 -39.15 -5.94 -13.18
C VAL A 280 -39.27 -5.13 -11.88
N GLY A 281 -38.13 -4.60 -11.44
CA GLY A 281 -38.09 -3.61 -10.38
C GLY A 281 -38.26 -2.19 -10.94
N VAL A 282 -39.15 -1.38 -10.39
CA VAL A 282 -39.33 0.02 -10.81
C VAL A 282 -38.48 0.91 -9.89
N MET A 283 -37.50 1.64 -10.48
CA MET A 283 -36.65 2.57 -9.75
C MET A 283 -37.17 4.00 -9.74
N ALA A 284 -37.72 4.45 -10.86
CA ALA A 284 -38.29 5.78 -11.00
C ALA A 284 -39.31 5.82 -12.14
N LEU A 285 -40.35 6.63 -11.98
CA LEU A 285 -41.32 6.95 -13.01
C LEU A 285 -41.17 8.43 -13.41
N GLU A 286 -41.05 8.67 -14.70
CA GLU A 286 -40.98 9.99 -15.31
C GLU A 286 -42.24 10.23 -16.18
N ARG A 287 -42.38 11.40 -16.77
CA ARG A 287 -43.62 11.73 -17.52
C ARG A 287 -43.96 10.75 -18.65
N GLU A 288 -42.95 10.29 -19.40
CA GLU A 288 -43.12 9.42 -20.57
C GLU A 288 -42.29 8.13 -20.48
N THR A 289 -41.40 8.02 -19.48
CA THR A 289 -40.49 6.91 -19.34
C THR A 289 -40.50 6.34 -17.92
N ALA A 290 -40.16 5.05 -17.79
CA ALA A 290 -39.91 4.37 -16.55
C ALA A 290 -38.46 3.84 -16.53
N ARG A 291 -37.77 4.02 -15.41
CA ARG A 291 -36.48 3.37 -15.16
C ARG A 291 -36.73 2.08 -14.40
N ILE A 292 -36.37 0.98 -15.03
CA ILE A 292 -36.57 -0.36 -14.50
C ILE A 292 -35.28 -1.12 -14.29
N THR A 293 -35.30 -2.08 -13.37
CA THR A 293 -34.25 -3.10 -13.20
C THR A 293 -34.77 -4.45 -13.67
N THR A 294 -34.01 -5.15 -14.49
CA THR A 294 -34.36 -6.48 -14.99
C THR A 294 -33.12 -7.28 -15.35
N ASP A 295 -33.23 -8.61 -15.34
CA ASP A 295 -32.18 -9.55 -15.73
C ASP A 295 -32.17 -9.81 -17.26
N LEU A 296 -33.06 -9.11 -18.02
CA LEU A 296 -33.09 -9.22 -19.47
C LEU A 296 -31.81 -8.65 -20.12
N ALA A 297 -31.29 -9.36 -21.09
CA ALA A 297 -30.11 -8.89 -21.83
C ALA A 297 -30.40 -7.64 -22.66
N PRO A 298 -29.41 -6.73 -22.86
CA PRO A 298 -29.52 -5.66 -23.86
C PRO A 298 -29.85 -6.23 -25.23
N GLY A 299 -30.67 -5.51 -25.98
CA GLY A 299 -31.16 -5.98 -27.29
C GLY A 299 -32.44 -6.81 -27.24
N THR A 300 -32.94 -7.14 -26.04
CA THR A 300 -34.24 -7.81 -25.89
C THR A 300 -35.37 -6.92 -26.38
N THR A 301 -36.26 -7.46 -27.19
CA THR A 301 -37.44 -6.75 -27.70
C THR A 301 -38.58 -6.82 -26.69
N LEU A 302 -39.12 -5.67 -26.31
CA LEU A 302 -40.25 -5.53 -25.41
C LEU A 302 -41.46 -4.92 -26.13
N VAL A 303 -42.67 -5.22 -25.65
CA VAL A 303 -43.84 -4.50 -26.10
C VAL A 303 -43.89 -3.11 -25.47
N ALA A 304 -43.90 -2.08 -26.31
CA ALA A 304 -43.92 -0.67 -25.89
C ALA A 304 -45.34 -0.10 -25.72
N LEU A 305 -46.32 -0.67 -26.42
CA LEU A 305 -47.70 -0.19 -26.36
C LEU A 305 -48.65 -1.36 -26.59
N GLY A 306 -49.81 -1.36 -25.91
CA GLY A 306 -50.83 -2.40 -26.02
C GLY A 306 -50.71 -3.52 -24.97
N THR A 307 -49.96 -3.31 -23.92
CA THR A 307 -49.72 -4.28 -22.83
C THR A 307 -50.98 -4.78 -22.17
N HIS A 308 -52.06 -3.95 -22.13
CA HIS A 308 -53.34 -4.26 -21.48
C HIS A 308 -54.17 -5.38 -22.18
N LEU A 309 -53.79 -5.75 -23.41
CA LEU A 309 -54.46 -6.79 -24.21
C LEU A 309 -53.73 -8.13 -24.19
N LEU A 310 -52.57 -8.19 -23.54
CA LEU A 310 -51.66 -9.33 -23.60
C LEU A 310 -51.99 -10.36 -22.49
N ILE A 311 -51.84 -11.61 -22.88
CA ILE A 311 -51.83 -12.77 -21.98
C ILE A 311 -50.58 -13.61 -22.27
N PRO A 312 -50.07 -14.38 -21.30
CA PRO A 312 -48.88 -15.22 -21.50
C PRO A 312 -49.02 -16.12 -22.74
N ASP A 313 -47.91 -16.25 -23.49
CA ASP A 313 -47.77 -17.06 -24.71
C ASP A 313 -48.67 -16.64 -25.89
N MET A 314 -49.25 -15.47 -25.83
CA MET A 314 -50.07 -14.93 -26.92
C MET A 314 -49.22 -14.60 -28.15
N ALA A 315 -49.66 -15.05 -29.33
CA ALA A 315 -49.03 -14.68 -30.59
C ALA A 315 -49.35 -13.21 -30.96
N VAL A 316 -48.32 -12.42 -31.25
CA VAL A 316 -48.43 -11.00 -31.62
C VAL A 316 -47.82 -10.72 -32.95
N ARG A 317 -48.24 -9.63 -33.60
CA ARG A 317 -47.63 -9.09 -34.80
C ARG A 317 -46.92 -7.79 -34.51
N GLU A 318 -45.63 -7.76 -34.79
CA GLU A 318 -44.83 -6.57 -34.52
C GLU A 318 -45.07 -5.51 -35.60
N ARG A 319 -45.30 -4.29 -35.17
CA ARG A 319 -45.25 -3.11 -36.03
C ARG A 319 -43.90 -2.46 -35.87
N GLN A 320 -42.94 -2.78 -36.72
CA GLN A 320 -41.74 -1.98 -36.84
C GLN A 320 -42.09 -0.58 -37.36
N ARG A 321 -41.40 0.40 -36.85
CA ARG A 321 -41.52 1.79 -37.30
C ARG A 321 -40.90 1.93 -38.66
#